data_77a7f693948ce3a1c23cf61ffdaea610
#
_entry.id   77a7f693948ce3a1c23cf61ffdaea610
#
_cell.length_a   1.000
_cell.length_b   1.000
_cell.length_c   1.000
_cell.angle_alpha   90.00
_cell.angle_beta   90.00
_cell.angle_gamma   90.00
#
_symmetry.space_group_name_H-M   'P 1'
#
loop_
_entity.id
_entity.type
_entity.pdbx_description
1 polymer ?
#
loop_
_entity_poly.entity_id
_entity_poly.type
_entity_poly.pdbx_seq_one_letter_code
_entity_poly.pdbx_strand_id
1 'polypeptide(L)'
;MLAARKVLYELLLSNHPKDCLNCSRNTNCELQELGYELGVSESRFEGAMTKPMVDISPSITRDTSKCVLCRRCVTVCTQIQKVGAIQAQNRGFDTVVSPAMGLPLNSTACAMCGQCTVVCPTGALKETDGLAPVWRALADPEKRVVVQVAPAVRAALGEEFGLPVGTPCHLGKWQRLFTKSG
;
A
#
# COMPACT_ATOMS: atom_id res chain seq x y z
N MET A 1 -18.49 12.15 -24.32
CA MET A 1 -17.27 11.79 -23.56
C MET A 1 -17.58 11.34 -22.13
N LEU A 2 -18.37 12.07 -21.34
CA LEU A 2 -18.68 11.68 -19.94
C LEU A 2 -19.37 10.31 -19.84
N ALA A 3 -20.35 10.02 -20.70
CA ALA A 3 -21.03 8.72 -20.71
C ALA A 3 -20.05 7.54 -20.93
N ALA A 4 -19.11 7.68 -21.86
CA ALA A 4 -18.10 6.64 -22.08
C ALA A 4 -17.19 6.44 -20.87
N ARG A 5 -16.78 7.53 -20.19
CA ARG A 5 -15.99 7.44 -18.96
C ARG A 5 -16.73 6.71 -17.84
N LYS A 6 -18.04 6.96 -17.69
CA LYS A 6 -18.87 6.24 -16.71
C LYS A 6 -18.90 4.74 -16.99
N VAL A 7 -19.11 4.34 -18.25
CA VAL A 7 -19.11 2.91 -18.63
C VAL A 7 -17.76 2.26 -18.37
N LEU A 8 -16.65 2.92 -18.73
CA LEU A 8 -15.30 2.40 -18.46
C LEU A 8 -15.03 2.27 -16.96
N TYR A 9 -15.46 3.24 -16.17
CA TYR A 9 -15.35 3.17 -14.72
C TYR A 9 -16.17 2.02 -14.13
N GLU A 10 -17.41 1.83 -14.56
CA GLU A 10 -18.27 0.72 -14.14
C GLU A 10 -17.63 -0.64 -14.49
N LEU A 11 -16.97 -0.76 -15.63
CA LEU A 11 -16.24 -1.97 -16.01
C LEU A 11 -15.03 -2.24 -15.10
N LEU A 12 -14.30 -1.20 -14.69
CA LEU A 12 -13.24 -1.35 -13.68
C LEU A 12 -13.83 -1.76 -12.33
N LEU A 13 -14.92 -1.14 -11.92
CA LEU A 13 -15.58 -1.41 -10.65
C LEU A 13 -16.19 -2.82 -10.61
N SER A 14 -16.66 -3.35 -11.75
CA SER A 14 -17.25 -4.70 -11.84
C SER A 14 -16.25 -5.81 -11.48
N ASN A 15 -14.94 -5.58 -11.69
CA ASN A 15 -13.87 -6.53 -11.36
C ASN A 15 -13.12 -6.15 -10.07
N HIS A 16 -13.67 -5.24 -9.27
CA HIS A 16 -13.04 -4.77 -8.03
C HIS A 16 -13.90 -5.16 -6.82
N PRO A 17 -13.31 -5.63 -5.69
CA PRO A 17 -14.06 -5.94 -4.48
C PRO A 17 -14.82 -4.72 -3.95
N LYS A 18 -16.09 -4.89 -3.62
CA LYS A 18 -16.96 -3.82 -3.08
C LYS A 18 -16.79 -3.60 -1.57
N ASP A 19 -15.74 -4.16 -0.97
CA ASP A 19 -15.46 -4.11 0.47
C ASP A 19 -14.56 -2.90 0.83
N CYS A 20 -15.03 -1.71 0.46
CA CYS A 20 -14.28 -0.48 0.72
C CYS A 20 -14.10 -0.18 2.21
N LEU A 21 -15.08 -0.52 3.04
CA LEU A 21 -15.04 -0.22 4.48
C LEU A 21 -13.93 -0.95 5.22
N ASN A 22 -13.57 -2.16 4.77
CA ASN A 22 -12.46 -2.94 5.33
C ASN A 22 -11.15 -2.76 4.53
N CYS A 23 -11.13 -1.89 3.55
CA CYS A 23 -9.95 -1.64 2.73
C CYS A 23 -9.03 -0.62 3.42
N SER A 24 -7.73 -0.92 3.50
CA SER A 24 -6.72 0.01 4.05
C SER A 24 -6.58 1.33 3.28
N ARG A 25 -7.13 1.42 2.07
CA ARG A 25 -7.16 2.63 1.24
C ARG A 25 -8.50 3.34 1.28
N ASN A 26 -9.42 2.94 2.16
CA ASN A 26 -10.68 3.66 2.31
C ASN A 26 -10.43 5.14 2.58
N THR A 27 -11.18 6.02 1.95
CA THR A 27 -11.04 7.49 1.98
C THR A 27 -9.75 8.07 1.35
N ASN A 28 -8.80 7.23 0.93
CA ASN A 28 -7.58 7.64 0.22
C ASN A 28 -7.32 6.69 -0.96
N CYS A 29 -8.30 6.59 -1.85
CA CYS A 29 -8.30 5.69 -3.00
C CYS A 29 -8.74 6.43 -4.25
N GLU A 30 -7.85 6.52 -5.26
CA GLU A 30 -8.15 7.20 -6.53
C GLU A 30 -9.37 6.58 -7.25
N LEU A 31 -9.62 5.27 -7.07
CA LEU A 31 -10.81 4.64 -7.64
C LEU A 31 -12.10 5.15 -6.99
N GLN A 32 -12.13 5.35 -5.67
CA GLN A 32 -13.28 5.95 -4.98
C GLN A 32 -13.47 7.41 -5.39
N GLU A 33 -12.41 8.19 -5.43
CA GLU A 33 -12.43 9.60 -5.84
C GLU A 33 -13.02 9.76 -7.25
N LEU A 34 -12.53 8.96 -8.20
CA LEU A 34 -13.06 8.94 -9.56
C LEU A 34 -14.55 8.56 -9.61
N GLY A 35 -15.01 7.65 -8.74
CA GLY A 35 -16.42 7.29 -8.58
C GLY A 35 -17.28 8.48 -8.17
N TYR A 36 -16.82 9.25 -7.20
CA TYR A 36 -17.49 10.47 -6.74
C TYR A 36 -17.55 11.52 -7.85
N GLU A 37 -16.44 11.76 -8.55
CA GLU A 37 -16.39 12.73 -9.66
C GLU A 37 -17.34 12.34 -10.81
N LEU A 38 -17.43 11.06 -11.14
CA LEU A 38 -18.29 10.56 -12.20
C LEU A 38 -19.75 10.39 -11.77
N GLY A 39 -20.06 10.45 -10.47
CA GLY A 39 -21.37 10.16 -9.91
C GLY A 39 -21.80 8.72 -10.17
N VAL A 40 -20.89 7.77 -9.99
CA VAL A 40 -21.12 6.32 -10.13
C VAL A 40 -20.78 5.63 -8.83
N SER A 41 -21.77 5.11 -8.13
CA SER A 41 -21.62 4.36 -6.87
C SER A 41 -21.67 2.85 -7.07
N GLU A 42 -22.32 2.37 -8.12
CA GLU A 42 -22.52 0.95 -8.39
C GLU A 42 -22.26 0.64 -9.86
N SER A 43 -21.85 -0.60 -10.12
CA SER A 43 -21.68 -1.10 -11.49
C SER A 43 -22.92 -1.86 -11.94
N ARG A 44 -23.37 -1.58 -13.15
CA ARG A 44 -24.40 -2.37 -13.86
C ARG A 44 -23.86 -3.68 -14.41
N PHE A 45 -22.55 -3.85 -14.41
CA PHE A 45 -21.88 -5.02 -14.98
C PHE A 45 -21.41 -5.95 -13.86
N GLU A 46 -21.50 -7.26 -14.11
CA GLU A 46 -20.87 -8.27 -13.30
C GLU A 46 -19.53 -8.66 -13.92
N GLY A 47 -18.47 -8.55 -13.16
CA GLY A 47 -17.11 -8.87 -13.58
C GLY A 47 -16.73 -10.32 -13.25
N ALA A 48 -15.69 -10.81 -13.92
CA ALA A 48 -15.15 -12.14 -13.68
C ALA A 48 -14.43 -12.29 -12.34
N MET A 49 -14.17 -11.20 -11.63
CA MET A 49 -13.44 -11.09 -10.36
C MET A 49 -12.07 -11.78 -10.40
N THR A 50 -11.03 -11.00 -10.40
CA THR A 50 -9.65 -11.50 -10.31
C THR A 50 -9.48 -12.34 -9.04
N LYS A 51 -8.95 -13.57 -9.19
CA LYS A 51 -8.70 -14.45 -8.05
C LYS A 51 -7.76 -13.75 -7.06
N PRO A 52 -8.12 -13.66 -5.78
CA PRO A 52 -7.27 -13.05 -4.79
C PRO A 52 -5.99 -13.86 -4.63
N MET A 53 -4.86 -13.21 -4.80
CA MET A 53 -3.55 -13.72 -4.44
C MET A 53 -2.94 -12.72 -3.48
N VAL A 54 -2.88 -13.09 -2.21
CA VAL A 54 -2.31 -12.25 -1.16
C VAL A 54 -0.88 -12.72 -0.89
N ASP A 55 0.06 -11.81 -1.12
CA ASP A 55 1.48 -12.01 -0.84
C ASP A 55 1.89 -11.03 0.27
N ILE A 56 2.30 -11.57 1.41
CA ILE A 56 2.75 -10.81 2.56
C ILE A 56 4.27 -10.95 2.67
N SER A 57 4.98 -9.96 2.15
CA SER A 57 6.43 -9.83 2.30
C SER A 57 6.77 -8.97 3.53
N PRO A 58 8.02 -8.94 3.99
CA PRO A 58 8.41 -8.21 5.19
C PRO A 58 8.01 -6.72 5.21
N SER A 59 8.02 -6.06 4.04
CA SER A 59 7.74 -4.62 3.92
C SER A 59 6.53 -4.30 3.04
N ILE A 60 6.10 -5.23 2.19
CA ILE A 60 5.07 -4.98 1.17
C ILE A 60 4.04 -6.10 1.21
N THR A 61 2.79 -5.74 1.31
CA THR A 61 1.66 -6.64 1.12
C THR A 61 1.03 -6.37 -0.24
N ARG A 62 0.80 -7.44 -1.01
CA ARG A 62 0.18 -7.39 -2.34
C ARG A 62 -1.10 -8.22 -2.35
N ASP A 63 -2.19 -7.60 -2.82
CA ASP A 63 -3.50 -8.23 -3.01
C ASP A 63 -3.96 -7.98 -4.46
N THR A 64 -3.91 -9.03 -5.28
CA THR A 64 -4.24 -8.93 -6.70
C THR A 64 -5.72 -8.67 -6.98
N SER A 65 -6.61 -9.00 -6.05
CA SER A 65 -8.05 -8.75 -6.20
C SER A 65 -8.39 -7.26 -6.28
N LYS A 66 -7.56 -6.41 -5.68
CA LYS A 66 -7.72 -4.95 -5.66
C LYS A 66 -6.99 -4.23 -6.79
N CYS A 67 -6.35 -4.99 -7.69
CA CYS A 67 -5.54 -4.43 -8.77
C CYS A 67 -6.41 -4.02 -9.96
N VAL A 68 -6.34 -2.74 -10.35
CA VAL A 68 -7.01 -2.21 -11.55
C VAL A 68 -6.13 -2.25 -12.80
N LEU A 69 -5.02 -2.97 -12.77
CA LEU A 69 -4.09 -3.19 -13.90
C LEU A 69 -3.52 -1.90 -14.53
N CYS A 70 -3.43 -0.81 -13.77
CA CYS A 70 -2.90 0.47 -14.26
C CYS A 70 -1.41 0.45 -14.58
N ARG A 71 -0.66 -0.56 -14.11
CA ARG A 71 0.78 -0.78 -14.34
C ARG A 71 1.73 0.32 -13.84
N ARG A 72 1.28 1.30 -13.08
CA ARG A 72 2.15 2.34 -12.48
C ARG A 72 3.28 1.72 -11.67
N CYS A 73 2.99 0.69 -10.87
CA CYS A 73 3.99 -0.04 -10.08
C CYS A 73 5.03 -0.75 -10.95
N VAL A 74 4.65 -1.29 -12.12
CA VAL A 74 5.57 -1.89 -13.09
C VAL A 74 6.51 -0.82 -13.63
N THR A 75 5.98 0.31 -14.05
CA THR A 75 6.78 1.43 -14.58
C THR A 75 7.79 1.94 -13.56
N VAL A 76 7.37 2.19 -12.32
CA VAL A 76 8.28 2.68 -11.28
C VAL A 76 9.35 1.64 -10.94
N CYS A 77 8.99 0.36 -10.88
CA CYS A 77 9.93 -0.71 -10.57
C CYS A 77 10.97 -0.93 -11.68
N THR A 78 10.55 -0.86 -12.96
CA THR A 78 11.44 -1.13 -14.09
C THR A 78 12.20 0.11 -14.56
N GLN A 79 11.53 1.25 -14.70
CA GLN A 79 12.13 2.42 -15.34
C GLN A 79 12.83 3.34 -14.34
N ILE A 80 12.29 3.47 -13.12
CA ILE A 80 12.84 4.37 -12.11
C ILE A 80 13.80 3.63 -11.19
N GLN A 81 13.32 2.56 -10.54
CA GLN A 81 14.14 1.78 -9.61
C GLN A 81 15.12 0.80 -10.29
N LYS A 82 14.91 0.48 -11.57
CA LYS A 82 15.74 -0.45 -12.36
C LYS A 82 15.82 -1.87 -11.80
N VAL A 83 14.87 -2.26 -10.94
CA VAL A 83 14.83 -3.59 -10.31
C VAL A 83 14.04 -4.59 -11.17
N GLY A 84 12.88 -4.20 -11.71
CA GLY A 84 12.07 -5.05 -12.59
C GLY A 84 11.46 -6.28 -11.90
N ALA A 85 11.28 -6.26 -10.58
CA ALA A 85 10.79 -7.43 -9.83
C ALA A 85 9.33 -7.80 -10.13
N ILE A 86 8.51 -6.85 -10.61
CA ILE A 86 7.10 -7.06 -10.93
C ILE A 86 6.81 -6.67 -12.37
N GLN A 87 5.97 -7.50 -13.03
CA GLN A 87 5.54 -7.30 -14.41
C GLN A 87 4.09 -7.75 -14.57
N ALA A 88 3.43 -7.34 -15.67
CA ALA A 88 2.16 -7.94 -16.05
C ALA A 88 2.42 -9.36 -16.56
N GLN A 89 1.78 -10.32 -15.93
CA GLN A 89 1.80 -11.75 -16.29
C GLN A 89 0.49 -12.12 -16.95
N ASN A 90 0.50 -13.16 -17.79
CA ASN A 90 -0.66 -13.67 -18.49
C ASN A 90 -1.29 -12.62 -19.45
N ARG A 91 -2.50 -12.91 -19.93
CA ARG A 91 -3.25 -12.03 -20.84
C ARG A 91 -4.76 -12.17 -20.64
N GLY A 92 -5.52 -11.23 -21.18
CA GLY A 92 -6.97 -11.20 -21.06
C GLY A 92 -7.40 -11.05 -19.60
N PHE A 93 -8.42 -11.78 -19.21
CA PHE A 93 -8.97 -11.75 -17.83
C PHE A 93 -8.03 -12.36 -16.78
N ASP A 94 -7.09 -13.20 -17.21
CA ASP A 94 -6.08 -13.80 -16.32
C ASP A 94 -4.87 -12.88 -16.10
N THR A 95 -4.88 -11.66 -16.64
CA THR A 95 -3.79 -10.71 -16.44
C THR A 95 -3.67 -10.36 -14.96
N VAL A 96 -2.45 -10.49 -14.44
CA VAL A 96 -2.11 -10.13 -13.06
C VAL A 96 -0.77 -9.41 -13.02
N VAL A 97 -0.63 -8.42 -12.17
CA VAL A 97 0.67 -7.78 -11.92
C VAL A 97 1.34 -8.52 -10.77
N SER A 98 2.41 -9.23 -11.09
CA SER A 98 3.13 -10.08 -10.12
C SER A 98 4.60 -10.25 -10.48
N PRO A 99 5.44 -10.77 -9.59
CA PRO A 99 6.71 -11.38 -9.95
C PRO A 99 6.51 -12.55 -10.90
N ALA A 100 7.60 -12.97 -11.57
CA ALA A 100 7.59 -14.12 -12.46
C ALA A 100 7.02 -15.35 -11.76
N MET A 101 6.21 -16.13 -12.48
CA MET A 101 5.57 -17.37 -11.99
C MET A 101 4.69 -17.19 -10.75
N GLY A 102 4.27 -15.96 -10.43
CA GLY A 102 3.47 -15.68 -9.23
C GLY A 102 4.23 -15.86 -7.91
N LEU A 103 5.55 -15.88 -7.93
CA LEU A 103 6.37 -16.00 -6.72
C LEU A 103 6.10 -14.85 -5.74
N PRO A 104 6.31 -15.05 -4.43
CA PRO A 104 6.25 -13.95 -3.47
C PRO A 104 7.41 -12.97 -3.70
N LEU A 105 7.18 -11.68 -3.39
CA LEU A 105 8.17 -10.61 -3.61
C LEU A 105 9.51 -10.89 -2.92
N ASN A 106 9.49 -11.46 -1.73
CA ASN A 106 10.69 -11.79 -0.96
C ASN A 106 11.52 -12.95 -1.55
N SER A 107 10.97 -13.69 -2.49
CA SER A 107 11.67 -14.77 -3.22
C SER A 107 12.23 -14.30 -4.56
N THR A 108 12.25 -13.01 -4.82
CA THR A 108 12.68 -12.40 -6.08
C THR A 108 13.76 -11.33 -5.84
N ALA A 109 14.25 -10.69 -6.90
CA ALA A 109 15.20 -9.59 -6.81
C ALA A 109 14.60 -8.28 -6.24
N CYS A 110 13.44 -8.34 -5.60
CA CYS A 110 12.78 -7.17 -5.03
C CYS A 110 13.64 -6.56 -3.92
N ALA A 111 13.98 -5.26 -4.05
CA ALA A 111 14.74 -4.50 -3.07
C ALA A 111 13.89 -4.03 -1.87
N MET A 112 12.61 -4.39 -1.79
CA MET A 112 11.65 -3.96 -0.74
C MET A 112 11.59 -2.43 -0.53
N CYS A 113 11.86 -1.65 -1.58
CA CYS A 113 11.98 -0.18 -1.51
C CYS A 113 10.64 0.55 -1.30
N GLY A 114 9.49 -0.11 -1.44
CA GLY A 114 8.16 0.46 -1.24
C GLY A 114 7.66 1.42 -2.33
N GLN A 115 8.45 1.76 -3.35
CA GLN A 115 8.02 2.73 -4.37
C GLN A 115 6.77 2.31 -5.14
N CYS A 116 6.53 1.01 -5.26
CA CYS A 116 5.32 0.48 -5.89
C CYS A 116 4.05 0.71 -5.03
N THR A 117 4.16 0.80 -3.71
CA THR A 117 3.03 1.10 -2.82
C THR A 117 2.62 2.57 -2.95
N VAL A 118 3.59 3.47 -3.08
CA VAL A 118 3.36 4.93 -3.22
C VAL A 118 2.55 5.26 -4.48
N VAL A 119 2.84 4.58 -5.61
CA VAL A 119 2.17 4.87 -6.89
C VAL A 119 0.91 4.04 -7.12
N CYS A 120 0.56 3.13 -6.21
CA CYS A 120 -0.63 2.30 -6.34
C CYS A 120 -1.89 3.13 -6.07
N PRO A 121 -2.83 3.25 -7.04
CA PRO A 121 -4.03 4.06 -6.86
C PRO A 121 -5.09 3.39 -5.98
N THR A 122 -4.92 2.10 -5.71
CA THR A 122 -5.85 1.28 -4.93
C THR A 122 -5.14 0.56 -3.79
N GLY A 123 -5.84 -0.29 -3.05
CA GLY A 123 -5.25 -1.12 -1.98
C GLY A 123 -4.54 -2.39 -2.44
N ALA A 124 -4.18 -2.50 -3.73
CA ALA A 124 -3.54 -3.70 -4.27
C ALA A 124 -2.10 -3.88 -3.79
N LEU A 125 -1.39 -2.78 -3.56
CA LEU A 125 -0.05 -2.74 -2.96
C LEU A 125 -0.08 -1.79 -1.78
N LYS A 126 0.36 -2.25 -0.64
CA LYS A 126 0.45 -1.46 0.60
C LYS A 126 1.66 -1.89 1.41
N GLU A 127 2.04 -1.07 2.35
CA GLU A 127 3.03 -1.39 3.36
C GLU A 127 2.52 -2.53 4.25
N THR A 128 3.42 -3.42 4.67
CA THR A 128 3.07 -4.45 5.66
C THR A 128 3.00 -3.79 7.03
N ASP A 129 1.82 -3.85 7.66
CA ASP A 129 1.58 -3.26 8.96
C ASP A 129 2.22 -4.10 10.08
N GLY A 130 3.19 -3.51 10.76
CA GLY A 130 3.87 -4.07 11.92
C GLY A 130 3.31 -3.60 13.27
N LEU A 131 2.30 -2.74 13.32
CA LEU A 131 1.80 -2.16 14.58
C LEU A 131 1.14 -3.19 15.49
N ALA A 132 0.29 -4.05 14.95
CA ALA A 132 -0.41 -5.05 15.75
C ALA A 132 0.52 -6.03 16.47
N PRO A 133 1.60 -6.56 15.87
CA PRO A 133 2.63 -7.32 16.58
C PRO A 133 3.33 -6.52 17.70
N VAL A 134 3.62 -5.24 17.48
CA VAL A 134 4.25 -4.38 18.48
C VAL A 134 3.33 -4.17 19.68
N TRP A 135 2.06 -3.84 19.44
CA TRP A 135 1.09 -3.68 20.52
C TRP A 135 0.91 -4.96 21.35
N ARG A 136 0.87 -6.12 20.70
CA ARG A 136 0.83 -7.40 21.42
C ARG A 136 2.09 -7.65 22.26
N ALA A 137 3.25 -7.27 21.74
CA ALA A 137 4.49 -7.40 22.49
C ALA A 137 4.56 -6.45 23.70
N LEU A 138 4.05 -5.23 23.55
CA LEU A 138 3.97 -4.25 24.65
C LEU A 138 2.97 -4.66 25.74
N ALA A 139 1.90 -5.36 25.39
CA ALA A 139 0.90 -5.86 26.33
C ALA A 139 1.34 -7.13 27.09
N ASP A 140 2.41 -7.78 26.64
CA ASP A 140 2.92 -9.04 27.23
C ASP A 140 3.96 -8.73 28.32
N PRO A 141 3.64 -8.96 29.62
CA PRO A 141 4.56 -8.63 30.73
C PRO A 141 5.86 -9.43 30.73
N GLU A 142 5.89 -10.58 30.06
CA GLU A 142 7.09 -11.43 29.95
C GLU A 142 8.05 -10.94 28.87
N LYS A 143 7.63 -9.97 28.04
CA LYS A 143 8.46 -9.45 26.93
C LYS A 143 9.05 -8.08 27.27
N ARG A 144 10.36 -7.99 27.09
CA ARG A 144 11.06 -6.71 27.13
C ARG A 144 11.15 -6.14 25.73
N VAL A 145 10.39 -5.08 25.44
CA VAL A 145 10.42 -4.39 24.15
C VAL A 145 11.51 -3.34 24.15
N VAL A 146 12.40 -3.39 23.15
CA VAL A 146 13.49 -2.43 22.94
C VAL A 146 13.28 -1.75 21.58
N VAL A 147 13.38 -0.42 21.56
CA VAL A 147 13.25 0.39 20.34
C VAL A 147 14.62 0.89 19.91
N GLN A 148 14.94 0.63 18.65
CA GLN A 148 16.09 1.24 17.97
C GLN A 148 15.61 2.21 16.91
N VAL A 149 16.05 3.46 16.98
CA VAL A 149 15.65 4.52 16.07
C VAL A 149 16.75 4.80 15.06
N ALA A 150 16.42 4.75 13.77
CA ALA A 150 17.36 5.09 12.70
C ALA A 150 17.82 6.57 12.80
N PRO A 151 19.07 6.88 12.44
CA PRO A 151 19.60 8.25 12.51
C PRO A 151 18.77 9.27 11.73
N ALA A 152 18.29 8.91 10.54
CA ALA A 152 17.45 9.78 9.70
C ALA A 152 16.13 10.13 10.39
N VAL A 153 15.48 9.17 11.03
CA VAL A 153 14.24 9.40 11.79
C VAL A 153 14.50 10.34 12.97
N ARG A 154 15.63 10.21 13.66
CA ARG A 154 16.02 11.12 14.74
C ARG A 154 16.23 12.56 14.26
N ALA A 155 16.72 12.73 13.04
CA ALA A 155 16.92 14.05 12.45
C ALA A 155 15.60 14.73 12.03
N ALA A 156 14.68 13.96 11.43
CA ALA A 156 13.47 14.50 10.81
C ALA A 156 12.25 14.53 11.74
N LEU A 157 12.12 13.60 12.68
CA LEU A 157 10.88 13.44 13.47
C LEU A 157 10.53 14.68 14.31
N GLY A 158 11.53 15.50 14.67
CA GLY A 158 11.28 16.72 15.42
C GLY A 158 10.36 17.72 14.70
N GLU A 159 10.41 17.73 13.38
CA GLU A 159 9.59 18.60 12.53
C GLU A 159 8.10 18.28 12.62
N GLU A 160 7.75 16.99 12.71
CA GLU A 160 6.37 16.52 12.91
C GLU A 160 5.77 16.97 14.26
N PHE A 161 6.61 17.31 15.22
CA PHE A 161 6.22 17.84 16.53
C PHE A 161 6.47 19.34 16.68
N GLY A 162 6.60 20.06 15.56
CA GLY A 162 6.73 21.52 15.51
C GLY A 162 8.09 22.07 15.96
N LEU A 163 9.13 21.23 15.98
CA LEU A 163 10.50 21.72 16.18
C LEU A 163 11.04 22.32 14.87
N PRO A 164 11.96 23.31 14.95
CA PRO A 164 12.59 23.86 13.76
C PRO A 164 13.29 22.78 12.92
N VAL A 165 13.24 22.96 11.59
CA VAL A 165 13.87 22.06 10.61
C VAL A 165 15.33 21.78 10.98
N GLY A 166 15.73 20.51 10.92
CA GLY A 166 17.09 20.09 11.26
C GLY A 166 17.42 20.03 12.74
N THR A 167 16.44 20.22 13.64
CA THR A 167 16.64 20.09 15.08
C THR A 167 16.65 18.59 15.48
N PRO A 168 17.78 17.99 15.84
CA PRO A 168 17.81 16.59 16.19
C PRO A 168 17.03 16.32 17.49
N CYS A 169 16.18 15.30 17.47
CA CYS A 169 15.52 14.82 18.66
C CYS A 169 16.48 13.97 19.51
N HIS A 170 16.95 14.51 20.62
CA HIS A 170 17.76 13.77 21.61
C HIS A 170 16.89 12.82 22.45
N LEU A 171 17.47 11.72 22.92
CA LEU A 171 16.76 10.66 23.67
C LEU A 171 15.85 11.16 24.81
N GLY A 172 16.25 12.18 25.56
CA GLY A 172 15.42 12.78 26.61
C GLY A 172 14.20 13.56 26.11
N LYS A 173 14.23 14.09 24.87
CA LYS A 173 13.04 14.68 24.23
C LYS A 173 12.09 13.61 23.69
N TRP A 174 12.61 12.50 23.19
CA TRP A 174 11.81 11.34 22.78
C TRP A 174 10.97 10.79 23.92
N GLN A 175 11.54 10.58 25.08
CA GLN A 175 10.80 10.13 26.26
C GLN A 175 9.62 11.06 26.59
N ARG A 176 9.83 12.39 26.51
CA ARG A 176 8.78 13.39 26.78
C ARG A 176 7.68 13.40 25.72
N LEU A 177 7.98 13.09 24.46
CA LEU A 177 6.98 13.02 23.39
C LEU A 177 6.07 11.80 23.57
N PHE A 178 6.63 10.65 23.90
CA PHE A 178 5.86 9.42 24.14
C PHE A 178 5.12 9.40 25.48
N THR A 179 5.57 10.14 26.50
CA THR A 179 4.87 10.24 27.80
C THR A 179 3.76 11.29 27.83
N LYS A 180 3.70 12.22 26.86
CA LYS A 180 2.62 13.21 26.76
C LYS A 180 1.40 12.73 25.95
N SER A 181 1.48 11.60 25.31
CA SER A 181 0.41 11.01 24.50
C SER A 181 -0.33 9.87 25.21
N GLY A 182 -0.16 9.71 26.54
CA GLY A 182 -0.88 8.79 27.39
C GLY A 182 -1.92 9.50 28.25
#